data_5f7a814cf6380f8fbfb51bb8cd8668c7
#
_entry.id   5f7a814cf6380f8fbfb51bb8cd8668c7
#
_cell.length_a   1.000
_cell.length_b   1.000
_cell.length_c   1.000
_cell.angle_alpha   90.00
_cell.angle_beta   90.00
_cell.angle_gamma   90.00
#
_symmetry.space_group_name_H-M   'P 1'
#
loop_
_entity.id
_entity.type
_entity.pdbx_description
1 polymer ?
#
loop_
_entity_poly.entity_id
_entity_poly.type
_entity_poly.pdbx_seq_one_letter_code
_entity_poly.pdbx_strand_id
1 'polypeptide(L)'
;MTKNIKNTITVLCIALSCNHIDTFAQEYSKYLQAVDEYQPAPGQFVNELPEYELGDDAAAMAAKCTESLTTGGIVSLGGFGGYITFHFDHSISNVPGKRDLYISGNGYNGNSEPGIVMVMRDDNGNGLPDDTWYELAGSADTDSIGKVIYNYSITYTPNPMGNIPWTDNQGNSGEMKRNGYHQQEYFPAWIDTNLTFTGTRLPNNATNKGTDTQPYYFLTSLRYGYVDNASRTDTTACSFDISWAVDAERRPVTLDRIDFVRVYCAVNQQCGWIGETSTEITGAEDLHLTESLQSTAISSPIDDNADHNDIYSLSGHRRPAMVRGLNIIRNDRGEVRKVVVR
;
A
#
# COMPACT_ATOMS: atom_id res chain seq x y z
N MET A 1 49.05 -18.79 79.42
CA MET A 1 48.22 -17.71 78.84
C MET A 1 48.20 -17.85 77.29
N THR A 2 47.27 -18.52 76.77
CA THR A 2 47.16 -18.77 75.32
C THR A 2 45.92 -17.98 74.78
N LYS A 3 46.23 -17.00 73.97
CA LYS A 3 45.20 -16.18 73.27
C LYS A 3 44.72 -16.88 71.99
N ASN A 4 43.50 -17.30 71.95
CA ASN A 4 42.79 -17.80 70.74
C ASN A 4 42.37 -16.58 69.85
N ILE A 5 42.95 -16.54 68.64
CA ILE A 5 42.50 -15.62 67.60
C ILE A 5 41.42 -16.36 66.79
N LYS A 6 40.19 -15.92 66.85
CA LYS A 6 39.12 -16.39 65.95
C LYS A 6 39.20 -15.59 64.65
N ASN A 7 39.56 -16.24 63.55
CA ASN A 7 39.40 -15.68 62.22
C ASN A 7 37.93 -15.77 61.77
N THR A 8 37.31 -14.62 61.65
CA THR A 8 35.95 -14.50 61.03
C THR A 8 36.16 -14.30 59.52
N ILE A 9 35.79 -15.31 58.72
CA ILE A 9 35.73 -15.20 57.25
C ILE A 9 34.38 -14.59 56.92
N THR A 10 34.38 -13.35 56.43
CA THR A 10 33.18 -12.71 55.87
C THR A 10 33.05 -13.14 54.41
N VAL A 11 32.09 -13.98 54.09
CA VAL A 11 31.71 -14.33 52.71
C VAL A 11 30.87 -13.21 52.14
N LEU A 12 31.42 -12.46 51.19
CA LEU A 12 30.73 -11.41 50.45
C LEU A 12 29.95 -12.10 49.32
N CYS A 13 28.66 -12.32 49.47
CA CYS A 13 27.76 -12.74 48.40
C CYS A 13 27.53 -11.55 47.48
N ILE A 14 28.20 -11.52 46.33
CA ILE A 14 27.85 -10.60 45.23
C ILE A 14 26.60 -11.20 44.53
N ALA A 15 25.43 -10.62 44.81
CA ALA A 15 24.23 -10.90 44.04
C ALA A 15 24.40 -10.29 42.63
N LEU A 16 24.68 -11.12 41.62
CA LEU A 16 24.54 -10.75 40.22
C LEU A 16 23.02 -10.57 39.98
N SER A 17 22.58 -9.33 39.97
CA SER A 17 21.29 -8.99 39.40
C SER A 17 21.36 -9.20 37.86
N CYS A 18 20.87 -10.32 37.38
CA CYS A 18 20.54 -10.48 35.97
C CYS A 18 19.44 -9.48 35.63
N ASN A 19 19.80 -8.34 35.07
CA ASN A 19 18.85 -7.52 34.36
C ASN A 19 18.39 -8.32 33.13
N HIS A 20 17.23 -8.95 33.23
CA HIS A 20 16.51 -9.41 32.05
C HIS A 20 16.11 -8.13 31.29
N ILE A 21 16.84 -7.80 30.26
CA ILE A 21 16.36 -6.91 29.22
C ILE A 21 15.36 -7.76 28.46
N ASP A 22 14.09 -7.61 28.75
CA ASP A 22 13.02 -8.10 27.90
C ASP A 22 13.19 -7.37 26.56
N THR A 23 13.89 -7.99 25.61
CA THR A 23 13.83 -7.59 24.22
C THR A 23 12.44 -8.02 23.75
N PHE A 24 11.47 -7.12 23.80
CA PHE A 24 10.24 -7.30 23.07
C PHE A 24 10.64 -7.53 21.61
N ALA A 25 10.40 -8.73 21.10
CA ALA A 25 10.46 -8.97 19.67
C ALA A 25 9.40 -8.06 19.06
N GLN A 26 9.77 -7.23 18.09
CA GLN A 26 8.81 -6.44 17.35
C GLN A 26 7.84 -7.43 16.70
N GLU A 27 6.57 -7.37 17.06
CA GLU A 27 5.52 -8.13 16.42
C GLU A 27 5.12 -7.35 15.16
N TYR A 28 5.26 -7.97 14.02
CA TYR A 28 4.84 -7.42 12.75
C TYR A 28 3.42 -7.86 12.42
N SER A 29 2.66 -6.98 11.79
CA SER A 29 1.27 -7.22 11.38
C SER A 29 1.21 -7.54 9.90
N LYS A 30 0.46 -8.57 9.51
CA LYS A 30 0.17 -8.80 8.09
C LYS A 30 -0.77 -7.76 7.47
N TYR A 31 -1.43 -6.93 8.28
CA TYR A 31 -2.36 -5.91 7.81
C TYR A 31 -1.65 -4.59 7.50
N LEU A 32 -2.23 -3.81 6.61
CA LEU A 32 -1.74 -2.45 6.33
C LEU A 32 -1.54 -1.66 7.64
N GLN A 33 -0.47 -0.87 7.68
CA GLN A 33 -0.09 -0.09 8.86
C GLN A 33 -0.69 1.32 8.83
N ALA A 34 -0.49 2.03 7.73
CA ALA A 34 -0.94 3.41 7.60
C ALA A 34 -1.10 3.83 6.13
N VAL A 35 -1.92 4.86 5.95
CA VAL A 35 -2.10 5.58 4.70
C VAL A 35 -1.17 6.78 4.68
N ASP A 36 -0.32 6.86 3.64
CA ASP A 36 0.66 7.93 3.44
C ASP A 36 0.06 9.10 2.66
N GLU A 37 -0.80 8.78 1.66
CA GLU A 37 -1.45 9.76 0.81
C GLU A 37 -2.89 9.35 0.53
N TYR A 38 -3.80 10.31 0.59
CA TYR A 38 -5.17 10.17 0.12
C TYR A 38 -5.52 11.36 -0.76
N GLN A 39 -5.63 11.11 -2.05
CA GLN A 39 -5.96 12.10 -3.07
C GLN A 39 -7.14 11.58 -3.91
N PRO A 40 -8.38 11.65 -3.39
CA PRO A 40 -9.53 11.19 -4.17
C PRO A 40 -9.79 12.12 -5.34
N ALA A 41 -10.31 11.56 -6.44
CA ALA A 41 -11.01 12.34 -7.44
C ALA A 41 -12.42 12.70 -6.91
N PRO A 42 -13.11 13.66 -7.51
CA PRO A 42 -14.51 13.91 -7.14
C PRO A 42 -15.36 12.64 -7.21
N GLY A 43 -16.32 12.50 -6.27
CA GLY A 43 -17.17 11.32 -6.19
C GLY A 43 -18.28 11.44 -5.16
N GLN A 44 -19.30 10.61 -5.29
CA GLN A 44 -20.51 10.69 -4.46
C GLN A 44 -20.27 10.30 -2.99
N PHE A 45 -19.13 9.68 -2.66
CA PHE A 45 -18.77 9.25 -1.31
C PHE A 45 -17.48 9.90 -0.78
N VAL A 46 -16.86 10.81 -1.52
CA VAL A 46 -15.52 11.33 -1.24
C VAL A 46 -15.43 12.09 0.08
N ASN A 47 -16.46 12.83 0.48
CA ASN A 47 -16.49 13.56 1.76
C ASN A 47 -17.23 12.81 2.88
N GLU A 48 -17.62 11.55 2.63
CA GLU A 48 -18.35 10.68 3.56
C GLU A 48 -17.56 9.41 3.94
N LEU A 49 -16.64 8.96 3.06
CA LEU A 49 -15.88 7.72 3.25
C LEU A 49 -14.38 7.92 2.99
N PRO A 50 -13.64 8.45 4.01
CA PRO A 50 -14.06 8.85 5.37
C PRO A 50 -14.74 10.22 5.43
N GLU A 51 -15.49 10.46 6.53
CA GLU A 51 -16.20 11.72 6.74
C GLU A 51 -15.23 12.89 6.91
N TYR A 52 -15.43 13.92 6.08
CA TYR A 52 -14.72 15.19 6.19
C TYR A 52 -15.33 16.06 7.30
N GLU A 53 -14.49 16.63 8.16
CA GLU A 53 -14.86 17.63 9.13
C GLU A 53 -14.22 18.98 8.79
N LEU A 54 -14.93 20.05 9.09
CA LEU A 54 -14.44 21.41 8.76
C LEU A 54 -13.08 21.68 9.42
N GLY A 55 -12.08 21.91 8.56
CA GLY A 55 -10.71 22.17 8.97
C GLY A 55 -9.76 20.98 8.75
N ASP A 56 -10.26 19.83 8.31
CA ASP A 56 -9.40 18.75 7.86
C ASP A 56 -8.58 19.17 6.64
N ASP A 57 -7.31 18.84 6.66
CA ASP A 57 -6.40 18.94 5.52
C ASP A 57 -6.07 17.54 4.96
N ALA A 58 -5.21 17.47 3.96
CA ALA A 58 -4.83 16.21 3.33
C ALA A 58 -4.22 15.20 4.34
N ALA A 59 -3.45 15.67 5.32
CA ALA A 59 -2.85 14.81 6.33
C ALA A 59 -3.91 14.26 7.31
N ALA A 60 -4.86 15.10 7.72
CA ALA A 60 -5.99 14.67 8.56
C ALA A 60 -6.84 13.62 7.84
N MET A 61 -7.12 13.82 6.54
CA MET A 61 -7.88 12.87 5.74
C MET A 61 -7.13 11.54 5.54
N ALA A 62 -5.81 11.56 5.33
CA ALA A 62 -5.00 10.35 5.28
C ALA A 62 -5.01 9.57 6.62
N ALA A 63 -4.96 10.28 7.75
CA ALA A 63 -5.10 9.68 9.06
C ALA A 63 -6.48 9.04 9.28
N LYS A 64 -7.57 9.69 8.85
CA LYS A 64 -8.93 9.14 8.87
C LYS A 64 -9.07 7.89 7.97
N CYS A 65 -8.40 7.88 6.82
CA CYS A 65 -8.33 6.67 5.98
C CYS A 65 -7.62 5.53 6.71
N THR A 66 -6.51 5.82 7.40
CA THR A 66 -5.81 4.83 8.24
C THR A 66 -6.73 4.25 9.30
N GLU A 67 -7.42 5.10 10.07
CA GLU A 67 -8.37 4.66 11.09
C GLU A 67 -9.48 3.80 10.49
N SER A 68 -10.09 4.26 9.37
CA SER A 68 -11.14 3.51 8.68
C SER A 68 -10.66 2.11 8.28
N LEU A 69 -9.53 2.00 7.57
CA LEU A 69 -9.04 0.71 7.04
C LEU A 69 -8.52 -0.23 8.14
N THR A 70 -8.00 0.28 9.24
CA THR A 70 -7.51 -0.54 10.37
C THR A 70 -8.62 -0.99 11.31
N THR A 71 -9.80 -0.34 11.28
CA THR A 71 -10.96 -0.70 12.09
C THR A 71 -12.08 -1.41 11.32
N GLY A 72 -11.83 -1.75 10.03
CA GLY A 72 -12.78 -2.48 9.18
C GLY A 72 -13.84 -1.59 8.52
N GLY A 73 -13.54 -0.31 8.36
CA GLY A 73 -14.33 0.63 7.58
C GLY A 73 -14.05 0.55 6.08
N ILE A 74 -14.41 1.60 5.37
CA ILE A 74 -14.34 1.70 3.91
C ILE A 74 -13.82 3.09 3.52
N VAL A 75 -13.03 3.15 2.44
CA VAL A 75 -12.52 4.39 1.85
C VAL A 75 -12.88 4.44 0.38
N SER A 76 -13.52 5.52 -0.08
CA SER A 76 -13.84 5.76 -1.49
C SER A 76 -12.77 6.60 -2.17
N LEU A 77 -12.34 6.20 -3.36
CA LEU A 77 -11.35 6.92 -4.15
C LEU A 77 -11.97 7.94 -5.12
N GLY A 78 -13.30 7.95 -5.24
CA GLY A 78 -13.99 8.77 -6.24
C GLY A 78 -13.75 8.30 -7.67
N GLY A 79 -13.97 9.17 -8.64
CA GLY A 79 -13.84 8.85 -10.07
C GLY A 79 -12.42 8.55 -10.52
N PHE A 80 -12.21 8.49 -11.85
CA PHE A 80 -10.93 8.10 -12.44
C PHE A 80 -9.75 8.88 -11.86
N GLY A 81 -8.74 8.11 -11.47
CA GLY A 81 -7.44 8.61 -11.04
C GLY A 81 -7.34 8.95 -9.56
N GLY A 82 -8.46 9.09 -8.86
CA GLY A 82 -8.43 9.26 -7.40
C GLY A 82 -7.73 8.07 -6.75
N TYR A 83 -6.82 8.33 -5.79
CA TYR A 83 -5.94 7.29 -5.28
C TYR A 83 -5.70 7.37 -3.77
N ILE A 84 -5.23 6.25 -3.26
CA ILE A 84 -4.69 6.09 -1.91
C ILE A 84 -3.33 5.40 -1.99
N THR A 85 -2.37 5.86 -1.18
CA THR A 85 -1.06 5.22 -0.99
C THR A 85 -0.94 4.76 0.45
N PHE A 86 -0.49 3.53 0.67
CA PHE A 86 -0.32 2.96 2.00
C PHE A 86 0.90 2.05 2.07
N HIS A 87 1.33 1.75 3.30
CA HIS A 87 2.43 0.85 3.58
C HIS A 87 2.08 -0.14 4.71
N PHE A 88 2.95 -1.13 4.87
CA PHE A 88 2.95 -2.09 5.98
C PHE A 88 4.09 -1.74 6.95
N ASP A 89 4.11 -2.33 8.14
CA ASP A 89 5.20 -2.15 9.09
C ASP A 89 6.49 -2.92 8.70
N HIS A 90 6.51 -3.50 7.50
CA HIS A 90 7.59 -4.26 6.88
C HIS A 90 7.47 -4.22 5.35
N SER A 91 8.54 -4.59 4.64
CA SER A 91 8.49 -4.80 3.20
C SER A 91 7.78 -6.12 2.87
N ILE A 92 6.93 -6.14 1.84
CA ILE A 92 6.29 -7.35 1.34
C ILE A 92 7.21 -8.02 0.32
N SER A 93 7.54 -9.30 0.53
CA SER A 93 8.36 -10.09 -0.40
C SER A 93 7.59 -10.55 -1.61
N ASN A 94 8.24 -10.56 -2.78
CA ASN A 94 7.77 -11.25 -3.96
C ASN A 94 8.13 -12.74 -3.85
N VAL A 95 7.14 -13.59 -3.61
CA VAL A 95 7.33 -15.05 -3.46
C VAL A 95 7.05 -15.74 -4.80
N PRO A 96 8.06 -16.33 -5.45
CA PRO A 96 7.90 -16.87 -6.80
C PRO A 96 6.70 -17.79 -6.98
N GLY A 97 5.83 -17.46 -7.94
CA GLY A 97 4.67 -18.26 -8.32
C GLY A 97 3.50 -18.22 -7.33
N LYS A 98 3.50 -17.26 -6.42
CA LYS A 98 2.39 -17.04 -5.48
C LYS A 98 1.80 -15.65 -5.65
N ARG A 99 0.65 -15.41 -5.04
CA ARG A 99 0.07 -14.09 -4.84
C ARG A 99 0.59 -13.55 -3.52
N ASP A 100 1.10 -12.34 -3.51
CA ASP A 100 1.82 -11.78 -2.36
C ASP A 100 0.98 -10.83 -1.53
N LEU A 101 0.06 -10.12 -2.19
CA LEU A 101 -0.71 -9.04 -1.61
C LEU A 101 -2.21 -9.30 -1.79
N TYR A 102 -3.00 -9.12 -0.74
CA TYR A 102 -4.46 -9.10 -0.80
C TYR A 102 -4.95 -7.67 -0.58
N ILE A 103 -5.86 -7.19 -1.44
CA ILE A 103 -6.53 -5.89 -1.28
C ILE A 103 -8.02 -6.10 -1.56
N SER A 104 -8.86 -5.74 -0.60
CA SER A 104 -10.31 -5.88 -0.71
C SER A 104 -11.02 -4.55 -0.91
N GLY A 105 -12.11 -4.60 -1.66
CA GLY A 105 -13.10 -3.54 -1.81
C GLY A 105 -14.48 -4.00 -1.35
N ASN A 106 -15.52 -3.33 -1.83
CA ASN A 106 -16.91 -3.69 -1.59
C ASN A 106 -17.59 -4.33 -2.81
N GLY A 107 -16.84 -4.58 -3.90
CA GLY A 107 -17.32 -5.16 -5.14
C GLY A 107 -17.99 -6.53 -4.97
N TYR A 108 -18.91 -6.83 -5.87
CA TYR A 108 -19.57 -8.13 -5.98
C TYR A 108 -20.03 -8.37 -7.42
N ASN A 109 -20.53 -9.56 -7.72
CA ASN A 109 -20.96 -9.90 -9.06
C ASN A 109 -22.07 -8.95 -9.57
N GLY A 110 -21.75 -8.19 -10.61
CA GLY A 110 -22.62 -7.17 -11.20
C GLY A 110 -22.43 -5.76 -10.66
N ASN A 111 -21.51 -5.58 -9.69
CA ASN A 111 -21.09 -4.30 -9.16
C ASN A 111 -19.56 -4.29 -9.00
N SER A 112 -18.85 -4.25 -10.12
CA SER A 112 -17.39 -4.19 -10.18
C SER A 112 -16.95 -2.78 -10.56
N GLU A 113 -16.14 -2.16 -9.70
CA GLU A 113 -15.65 -0.78 -9.81
C GLU A 113 -14.11 -0.77 -9.80
N PRO A 114 -13.48 -1.29 -10.88
CA PRO A 114 -12.11 -1.75 -10.86
C PRO A 114 -11.09 -0.65 -10.64
N GLY A 115 -10.23 -0.83 -9.62
CA GLY A 115 -9.04 -0.04 -9.34
C GLY A 115 -7.76 -0.73 -9.77
N ILE A 116 -6.80 0.03 -10.29
CA ILE A 116 -5.46 -0.45 -10.62
C ILE A 116 -4.56 -0.35 -9.38
N VAL A 117 -3.72 -1.37 -9.21
CA VAL A 117 -2.69 -1.42 -8.16
C VAL A 117 -1.35 -1.00 -8.75
N MET A 118 -0.67 -0.11 -8.06
CA MET A 118 0.74 0.20 -8.28
C MET A 118 1.54 -0.18 -7.05
N VAL A 119 2.79 -0.56 -7.27
CA VAL A 119 3.73 -0.93 -6.22
C VAL A 119 5.03 -0.16 -6.36
N MET A 120 5.69 0.10 -5.25
CA MET A 120 6.97 0.79 -5.22
C MET A 120 7.90 0.12 -4.23
N ARG A 121 9.18 0.00 -4.61
CA ARG A 121 10.26 -0.34 -3.68
C ARG A 121 10.97 0.94 -3.27
N ASP A 122 11.19 1.12 -1.98
CA ASP A 122 12.01 2.21 -1.43
C ASP A 122 13.49 1.91 -1.73
N ASP A 123 13.98 2.42 -2.86
CA ASP A 123 15.34 2.18 -3.36
C ASP A 123 16.35 3.09 -2.67
N ASN A 124 15.93 4.27 -2.22
CA ASN A 124 16.78 5.24 -1.55
C ASN A 124 16.81 5.07 -0.02
N GLY A 125 15.89 4.28 0.56
CA GLY A 125 15.82 3.94 1.99
C GLY A 125 15.37 5.09 2.88
N ASN A 126 14.62 6.06 2.33
CA ASN A 126 14.16 7.23 3.08
C ASN A 126 12.80 7.03 3.78
N GLY A 127 12.08 5.93 3.47
CA GLY A 127 10.76 5.61 4.03
C GLY A 127 9.64 6.48 3.48
N LEU A 128 9.80 7.06 2.28
CA LEU A 128 8.82 7.89 1.61
C LEU A 128 8.38 7.27 0.28
N PRO A 129 7.13 7.50 -0.16
CA PRO A 129 6.61 6.96 -1.43
C PRO A 129 7.05 7.81 -2.65
N ASP A 130 8.35 8.11 -2.78
CA ASP A 130 8.93 9.04 -3.76
C ASP A 130 9.86 8.40 -4.80
N ASP A 131 10.00 7.07 -4.78
CA ASP A 131 10.74 6.30 -5.77
C ASP A 131 9.86 5.89 -6.98
N THR A 132 10.36 4.98 -7.82
CA THR A 132 9.66 4.58 -9.05
C THR A 132 8.47 3.67 -8.78
N TRP A 133 7.31 4.07 -9.28
CA TRP A 133 6.08 3.31 -9.25
C TRP A 133 5.91 2.39 -10.46
N TYR A 134 5.43 1.17 -10.22
CA TYR A 134 5.13 0.17 -11.25
C TYR A 134 3.67 -0.28 -11.14
N GLU A 135 2.93 -0.32 -12.25
CA GLU A 135 1.60 -0.93 -12.27
C GLU A 135 1.69 -2.44 -12.21
N LEU A 136 0.77 -3.09 -11.50
CA LEU A 136 0.56 -4.52 -11.63
C LEU A 136 -0.36 -4.78 -12.82
N ALA A 137 0.13 -5.49 -13.83
CA ALA A 137 -0.62 -5.81 -15.03
C ALA A 137 -1.84 -6.69 -14.73
N GLY A 138 -3.00 -6.29 -15.21
CA GLY A 138 -4.24 -7.02 -15.04
C GLY A 138 -4.72 -7.70 -16.31
N SER A 139 -5.86 -8.37 -16.24
CA SER A 139 -6.43 -9.13 -17.36
C SER A 139 -6.86 -8.25 -18.54
N ALA A 140 -7.10 -6.97 -18.35
CA ALA A 140 -7.44 -6.04 -19.44
C ALA A 140 -6.28 -5.85 -20.44
N ASP A 141 -5.05 -6.11 -20.05
CA ASP A 141 -3.89 -6.06 -20.95
C ASP A 141 -3.89 -7.21 -21.98
N THR A 142 -4.62 -8.29 -21.70
CA THR A 142 -4.64 -9.51 -22.53
C THR A 142 -6.01 -9.89 -23.05
N ASP A 143 -7.08 -9.49 -22.34
CA ASP A 143 -8.45 -9.86 -22.67
C ASP A 143 -9.07 -8.85 -23.65
N SER A 144 -9.89 -9.33 -24.59
CA SER A 144 -10.61 -8.47 -25.54
C SER A 144 -11.85 -7.84 -24.92
N ILE A 145 -11.65 -7.00 -23.89
CA ILE A 145 -12.74 -6.36 -23.11
C ILE A 145 -13.06 -4.93 -23.55
N GLY A 146 -12.34 -4.40 -24.52
CA GLY A 146 -12.43 -3.02 -24.97
C GLY A 146 -11.04 -2.36 -25.07
N LYS A 147 -11.04 -1.04 -25.28
CA LYS A 147 -9.77 -0.29 -25.46
C LYS A 147 -9.27 0.19 -24.10
N VAL A 148 -8.12 -0.31 -23.68
CA VAL A 148 -7.31 0.29 -22.59
C VAL A 148 -6.61 1.53 -23.12
N ILE A 149 -6.59 2.61 -22.36
CA ILE A 149 -5.91 3.87 -22.72
C ILE A 149 -4.82 4.14 -21.68
N TYR A 150 -3.58 3.92 -22.10
CA TYR A 150 -2.40 4.23 -21.28
C TYR A 150 -2.11 5.73 -21.31
N ASN A 151 -1.54 6.27 -20.23
CA ASN A 151 -1.27 7.70 -20.08
C ASN A 151 -2.52 8.57 -20.31
N TYR A 152 -3.70 8.05 -19.96
CA TYR A 152 -4.92 8.83 -19.95
C TYR A 152 -4.83 9.86 -18.83
N SER A 153 -5.15 11.12 -19.17
CA SER A 153 -5.15 12.21 -18.20
C SER A 153 -6.49 12.93 -18.21
N ILE A 154 -7.02 13.20 -17.03
CA ILE A 154 -8.28 13.91 -16.80
C ILE A 154 -8.06 15.05 -15.81
N THR A 155 -8.71 16.19 -16.05
CA THR A 155 -8.71 17.33 -15.14
C THR A 155 -10.15 17.61 -14.70
N TYR A 156 -10.38 17.62 -13.40
CA TYR A 156 -11.64 17.99 -12.76
C TYR A 156 -11.55 19.44 -12.27
N THR A 157 -12.60 20.21 -12.50
CA THR A 157 -12.71 21.60 -12.06
C THR A 157 -13.64 21.69 -10.86
N PRO A 158 -13.26 22.34 -9.74
CA PRO A 158 -14.12 22.52 -8.58
C PRO A 158 -15.46 23.15 -8.93
N ASN A 159 -16.54 22.55 -8.47
CA ASN A 159 -17.90 23.10 -8.56
C ASN A 159 -18.70 22.68 -7.33
N PRO A 160 -18.52 23.36 -6.19
CA PRO A 160 -19.23 23.03 -4.97
C PRO A 160 -20.74 22.95 -5.20
N MET A 161 -21.36 21.88 -4.74
CA MET A 161 -22.80 21.65 -4.85
C MET A 161 -23.37 21.59 -6.28
N GLY A 162 -22.52 21.55 -7.32
CA GLY A 162 -22.89 21.36 -8.71
C GLY A 162 -22.39 20.05 -9.32
N ASN A 163 -22.68 19.82 -10.60
CA ASN A 163 -21.99 18.77 -11.37
C ASN A 163 -20.52 19.16 -11.52
N ILE A 164 -19.63 18.20 -11.50
CA ILE A 164 -18.20 18.44 -11.60
C ILE A 164 -17.75 18.42 -13.06
N PRO A 165 -17.35 19.56 -13.66
CA PRO A 165 -16.83 19.57 -15.02
C PRO A 165 -15.48 18.85 -15.09
N TRP A 166 -15.25 18.16 -16.20
CA TRP A 166 -13.94 17.56 -16.49
C TRP A 166 -13.56 17.68 -17.97
N THR A 167 -12.26 17.67 -18.23
CA THR A 167 -11.66 17.54 -19.56
C THR A 167 -10.59 16.48 -19.55
N ASP A 168 -10.33 15.82 -20.72
CA ASP A 168 -9.29 14.81 -20.82
C ASP A 168 -8.29 15.09 -21.96
N ASN A 169 -7.17 14.35 -21.94
CA ASN A 169 -6.14 14.45 -22.98
C ASN A 169 -6.51 13.76 -24.30
N GLN A 170 -7.72 13.20 -24.41
CA GLN A 170 -8.28 12.66 -25.66
C GLN A 170 -9.13 13.69 -26.39
N GLY A 171 -9.25 14.91 -25.85
CA GLY A 171 -10.06 16.01 -26.39
C GLY A 171 -11.52 15.93 -26.01
N ASN A 172 -11.89 15.09 -25.03
CA ASN A 172 -13.26 15.03 -24.55
C ASN A 172 -13.46 15.95 -23.34
N SER A 173 -14.70 16.34 -23.12
CA SER A 173 -15.18 17.04 -21.94
C SER A 173 -16.52 16.49 -21.50
N GLY A 174 -16.83 16.64 -20.22
CA GLY A 174 -18.10 16.20 -19.67
C GLY A 174 -18.32 16.73 -18.27
N GLU A 175 -19.31 16.17 -17.62
CA GLU A 175 -19.64 16.46 -16.23
C GLU A 175 -19.87 15.16 -15.47
N MET A 176 -19.28 15.03 -14.28
CA MET A 176 -19.74 14.06 -13.28
C MET A 176 -21.02 14.63 -12.66
N LYS A 177 -22.12 13.97 -12.89
CA LYS A 177 -23.45 14.44 -12.45
C LYS A 177 -23.70 14.00 -11.01
N ARG A 178 -24.16 14.93 -10.19
CA ARG A 178 -24.61 14.62 -8.85
C ARG A 178 -25.81 13.66 -8.89
N ASN A 179 -25.75 12.66 -8.01
CA ASN A 179 -26.82 11.68 -7.84
C ASN A 179 -27.98 12.29 -7.03
N GLY A 180 -29.20 11.95 -7.39
CA GLY A 180 -30.39 12.40 -6.65
C GLY A 180 -30.48 11.86 -5.22
N TYR A 181 -29.79 10.76 -4.91
CA TYR A 181 -29.74 10.12 -3.59
C TYR A 181 -28.57 10.58 -2.74
N HIS A 182 -27.50 11.13 -3.38
CA HIS A 182 -26.31 11.66 -2.74
C HIS A 182 -26.16 13.14 -3.12
N GLN A 183 -26.58 14.03 -2.22
CA GLN A 183 -26.72 15.47 -2.52
C GLN A 183 -25.57 16.31 -1.98
N GLN A 184 -24.63 15.72 -1.24
CA GLN A 184 -23.46 16.39 -0.67
C GLN A 184 -22.50 16.88 -1.76
N GLU A 185 -21.47 17.60 -1.35
CA GLU A 185 -20.39 18.01 -2.23
C GLU A 185 -19.58 16.79 -2.71
N TYR A 186 -19.32 16.72 -4.04
CA TYR A 186 -18.55 15.64 -4.65
C TYR A 186 -17.07 15.96 -4.78
N PHE A 187 -16.72 17.24 -4.82
CA PHE A 187 -15.32 17.64 -4.85
C PHE A 187 -14.71 17.49 -3.45
N PRO A 188 -13.45 17.01 -3.31
CA PRO A 188 -12.80 16.93 -2.00
C PRO A 188 -12.81 18.30 -1.30
N ALA A 189 -13.45 18.38 -0.14
CA ALA A 189 -13.78 19.67 0.49
C ALA A 189 -12.55 20.43 1.03
N TRP A 190 -11.39 19.78 1.12
CA TRP A 190 -10.10 20.38 1.50
C TRP A 190 -9.28 20.86 0.30
N ILE A 191 -9.83 20.79 -0.93
CA ILE A 191 -9.13 21.15 -2.17
C ILE A 191 -9.97 22.18 -2.93
N ASP A 192 -9.35 23.31 -3.28
CA ASP A 192 -9.99 24.42 -3.98
C ASP A 192 -9.45 24.67 -5.40
N THR A 193 -8.53 23.81 -5.85
CA THR A 193 -7.89 23.91 -7.17
C THR A 193 -8.29 22.75 -8.07
N ASN A 194 -8.04 22.88 -9.38
CA ASN A 194 -8.23 21.78 -10.32
C ASN A 194 -7.42 20.56 -9.91
N LEU A 195 -8.03 19.39 -10.03
CA LEU A 195 -7.39 18.10 -9.84
C LEU A 195 -7.11 17.46 -11.19
N THR A 196 -5.83 17.12 -11.44
CA THR A 196 -5.42 16.39 -12.64
C THR A 196 -4.82 15.06 -12.27
N PHE A 197 -5.35 13.99 -12.84
CA PHE A 197 -4.87 12.62 -12.64
C PHE A 197 -4.40 12.04 -13.96
N THR A 198 -3.36 11.19 -13.90
CA THR A 198 -2.84 10.47 -15.07
C THR A 198 -2.59 9.02 -14.70
N GLY A 199 -3.02 8.10 -15.56
CA GLY A 199 -2.84 6.66 -15.35
C GLY A 199 -3.37 5.84 -16.53
N THR A 200 -3.55 4.56 -16.31
CA THR A 200 -4.15 3.64 -17.26
C THR A 200 -5.67 3.63 -17.07
N ARG A 201 -6.41 4.03 -18.10
CA ARG A 201 -7.87 3.97 -18.10
C ARG A 201 -8.35 2.66 -18.69
N LEU A 202 -9.12 1.93 -17.91
CA LEU A 202 -9.84 0.73 -18.35
C LEU A 202 -11.07 1.10 -19.18
N PRO A 203 -11.53 0.21 -20.07
CA PRO A 203 -12.79 0.40 -20.77
C PRO A 203 -13.95 0.37 -19.77
N ASN A 204 -15.02 1.09 -20.10
CA ASN A 204 -16.24 1.06 -19.30
C ASN A 204 -16.79 -0.38 -19.26
N ASN A 205 -17.08 -0.87 -18.07
CA ASN A 205 -17.58 -2.23 -17.82
C ASN A 205 -19.07 -2.30 -17.52
N ALA A 206 -19.76 -1.17 -17.47
CA ALA A 206 -21.19 -1.08 -17.18
C ALA A 206 -22.04 -1.33 -18.42
N THR A 207 -23.03 -2.20 -18.28
CA THR A 207 -24.04 -2.49 -19.31
C THR A 207 -25.43 -2.25 -18.75
N ASN A 208 -26.23 -1.42 -19.44
CA ASN A 208 -27.66 -1.30 -19.09
C ASN A 208 -28.38 -2.56 -19.51
N LYS A 209 -28.87 -3.34 -18.55
CA LYS A 209 -29.71 -4.54 -18.74
C LYS A 209 -31.20 -4.24 -18.68
N GLY A 210 -31.56 -3.01 -18.30
CA GLY A 210 -32.94 -2.52 -18.24
C GLY A 210 -33.36 -1.83 -19.53
N THR A 211 -34.33 -0.93 -19.42
CA THR A 211 -34.83 -0.08 -20.51
C THR A 211 -34.35 1.36 -20.31
N ASP A 212 -34.55 2.23 -21.29
CA ASP A 212 -34.21 3.67 -21.19
C ASP A 212 -35.02 4.37 -20.09
N THR A 213 -36.21 3.89 -19.78
CA THR A 213 -37.09 4.46 -18.74
C THR A 213 -36.93 3.79 -17.38
N GLN A 214 -36.37 2.59 -17.34
CA GLN A 214 -36.05 1.82 -16.13
C GLN A 214 -34.68 1.18 -16.28
N PRO A 215 -33.60 1.97 -16.23
CA PRO A 215 -32.27 1.45 -16.41
C PRO A 215 -31.85 0.58 -15.22
N TYR A 216 -31.19 -0.53 -15.54
CA TYR A 216 -30.56 -1.43 -14.60
C TYR A 216 -29.14 -1.72 -15.08
N TYR A 217 -28.18 -1.15 -14.42
CA TYR A 217 -26.77 -1.33 -14.78
C TYR A 217 -26.18 -2.55 -14.12
N PHE A 218 -25.43 -3.31 -14.92
CA PHE A 218 -24.63 -4.45 -14.50
C PHE A 218 -23.17 -4.13 -14.82
N LEU A 219 -22.33 -4.03 -13.80
CA LEU A 219 -20.91 -3.72 -13.90
C LEU A 219 -20.16 -5.05 -13.93
N THR A 220 -19.63 -5.40 -15.10
CA THR A 220 -19.00 -6.70 -15.33
C THR A 220 -17.62 -6.73 -14.72
N SER A 221 -17.33 -7.77 -13.90
CA SER A 221 -16.00 -7.99 -13.34
C SER A 221 -14.97 -8.35 -14.41
N LEU A 222 -13.76 -7.85 -14.23
CA LEU A 222 -12.58 -8.27 -14.95
C LEU A 222 -12.02 -9.56 -14.34
N ARG A 223 -11.23 -10.31 -15.07
CA ARG A 223 -10.83 -11.67 -14.68
C ARG A 223 -9.86 -11.68 -13.49
N TYR A 224 -8.85 -10.77 -13.44
CA TYR A 224 -7.90 -10.62 -12.33
C TYR A 224 -7.13 -9.30 -12.42
N GLY A 225 -6.49 -8.90 -11.31
CA GLY A 225 -5.53 -7.82 -11.27
C GLY A 225 -6.13 -6.45 -10.93
N TYR A 226 -7.35 -6.42 -10.39
CA TYR A 226 -8.04 -5.17 -10.03
C TYR A 226 -8.65 -5.27 -8.63
N VAL A 227 -8.53 -4.18 -7.88
CA VAL A 227 -9.22 -3.98 -6.60
C VAL A 227 -10.69 -3.68 -6.87
N ASP A 228 -11.56 -3.99 -5.93
CA ASP A 228 -13.00 -3.69 -5.98
C ASP A 228 -13.72 -4.29 -7.19
N ASN A 229 -13.18 -5.37 -7.68
CA ASN A 229 -13.59 -6.05 -8.91
C ASN A 229 -14.39 -7.33 -8.62
N ALA A 230 -14.29 -7.85 -7.41
CA ALA A 230 -14.92 -9.08 -6.95
C ALA A 230 -15.27 -8.99 -5.45
N SER A 231 -16.08 -9.95 -4.97
CA SER A 231 -16.38 -10.02 -3.55
C SER A 231 -15.12 -10.23 -2.73
N ARG A 232 -14.97 -9.50 -1.62
CA ARG A 232 -13.88 -9.67 -0.65
C ARG A 232 -13.74 -11.09 -0.10
N THR A 233 -14.76 -11.92 -0.25
CA THR A 233 -14.71 -13.35 0.11
C THR A 233 -14.05 -14.22 -0.95
N ASP A 234 -13.87 -13.70 -2.17
CA ASP A 234 -13.06 -14.34 -3.21
C ASP A 234 -11.59 -13.89 -3.06
N THR A 235 -10.91 -14.56 -2.14
CA THR A 235 -9.51 -14.25 -1.82
C THR A 235 -8.59 -14.37 -3.03
N THR A 236 -8.89 -15.25 -3.99
CA THR A 236 -8.10 -15.39 -5.21
C THR A 236 -8.28 -14.17 -6.13
N ALA A 237 -9.50 -13.70 -6.33
CA ALA A 237 -9.77 -12.55 -7.19
C ALA A 237 -9.23 -11.23 -6.58
N CYS A 238 -9.18 -11.13 -5.26
CA CYS A 238 -8.68 -9.96 -4.53
C CYS A 238 -7.16 -10.04 -4.21
N SER A 239 -6.43 -11.02 -4.76
CA SER A 239 -5.01 -11.19 -4.51
C SER A 239 -4.16 -10.86 -5.74
N PHE A 240 -3.00 -10.25 -5.48
CA PHE A 240 -2.08 -9.69 -6.47
C PHE A 240 -0.70 -10.33 -6.34
N ASP A 241 -0.02 -10.49 -7.46
CA ASP A 241 1.34 -11.02 -7.56
C ASP A 241 2.27 -9.86 -7.92
N ILE A 242 3.29 -9.61 -7.12
CA ILE A 242 4.29 -8.56 -7.37
C ILE A 242 5.02 -8.79 -8.70
N SER A 243 5.11 -10.05 -9.14
CA SER A 243 5.70 -10.39 -10.45
C SER A 243 4.91 -9.86 -11.66
N TRP A 244 3.70 -9.33 -11.46
CA TRP A 244 2.95 -8.65 -12.53
C TRP A 244 3.40 -7.21 -12.77
N ALA A 245 4.38 -6.71 -12.03
CA ALA A 245 4.90 -5.36 -12.17
C ALA A 245 5.38 -5.07 -13.59
N VAL A 246 4.97 -3.94 -14.13
CA VAL A 246 5.36 -3.44 -15.46
C VAL A 246 5.79 -1.99 -15.38
N ASP A 247 6.73 -1.60 -16.24
CA ASP A 247 7.14 -0.20 -16.41
C ASP A 247 6.15 0.61 -17.28
N ALA A 248 6.46 1.88 -17.50
CA ALA A 248 5.63 2.79 -18.29
C ALA A 248 5.43 2.34 -19.74
N GLU A 249 6.35 1.53 -20.29
CA GLU A 249 6.28 0.91 -21.60
C GLU A 249 5.63 -0.48 -21.59
N ARG A 250 5.04 -0.88 -20.46
CA ARG A 250 4.38 -2.19 -20.21
C ARG A 250 5.35 -3.39 -20.32
N ARG A 251 6.64 -3.17 -20.08
CA ARG A 251 7.63 -4.25 -20.01
C ARG A 251 7.68 -4.81 -18.59
N PRO A 252 7.75 -6.14 -18.41
CA PRO A 252 7.86 -6.75 -17.09
C PRO A 252 9.06 -6.22 -16.30
N VAL A 253 8.86 -5.93 -15.03
CA VAL A 253 9.88 -5.51 -14.08
C VAL A 253 9.99 -6.56 -12.96
N THR A 254 11.21 -6.91 -12.59
CA THR A 254 11.43 -7.82 -11.47
C THR A 254 11.72 -7.03 -10.21
N LEU A 255 10.83 -7.15 -9.23
CA LEU A 255 10.98 -6.64 -7.88
C LEU A 255 11.13 -7.83 -6.94
N ASP A 256 12.07 -7.76 -6.00
CA ASP A 256 12.24 -8.76 -4.94
C ASP A 256 11.30 -8.52 -3.76
N ARG A 257 10.90 -7.26 -3.56
CA ARG A 257 9.98 -6.80 -2.54
C ARG A 257 9.33 -5.49 -2.95
N ILE A 258 8.32 -5.09 -2.20
CA ILE A 258 7.72 -3.76 -2.25
C ILE A 258 7.60 -3.17 -0.85
N ASP A 259 7.62 -1.84 -0.77
CA ASP A 259 7.52 -1.09 0.48
C ASP A 259 6.24 -0.25 0.54
N PHE A 260 5.73 0.20 -0.62
CA PHE A 260 4.50 0.97 -0.73
C PHE A 260 3.56 0.42 -1.80
N VAL A 261 2.28 0.62 -1.57
CA VAL A 261 1.20 0.24 -2.47
C VAL A 261 0.32 1.46 -2.74
N ARG A 262 -0.03 1.67 -3.99
CA ARG A 262 -1.01 2.68 -4.41
C ARG A 262 -2.14 2.00 -5.17
N VAL A 263 -3.37 2.40 -4.87
CA VAL A 263 -4.55 2.00 -5.64
C VAL A 263 -5.23 3.24 -6.17
N TYR A 264 -5.61 3.22 -7.45
CA TYR A 264 -6.38 4.31 -8.04
C TYR A 264 -7.58 3.79 -8.84
N CYS A 265 -8.67 4.57 -8.86
CA CYS A 265 -9.85 4.26 -9.66
C CYS A 265 -9.51 4.29 -11.15
N ALA A 266 -9.80 3.19 -11.87
CA ALA A 266 -9.33 3.00 -13.25
C ALA A 266 -10.39 3.28 -14.33
N VAL A 267 -11.63 3.66 -13.96
CA VAL A 267 -12.72 3.90 -14.89
C VAL A 267 -13.23 5.34 -14.80
N ASN A 268 -13.63 5.91 -15.94
CA ASN A 268 -14.37 7.18 -16.00
C ASN A 268 -15.74 6.89 -16.59
N GLN A 269 -16.68 6.49 -15.74
CA GLN A 269 -18.04 6.13 -16.14
C GLN A 269 -19.07 6.60 -15.13
N GLN A 270 -20.30 6.74 -15.61
CA GLN A 270 -21.46 7.10 -14.82
C GLN A 270 -22.66 6.24 -15.24
N CYS A 271 -23.36 5.66 -14.28
CA CYS A 271 -24.34 4.59 -14.48
C CYS A 271 -25.74 5.01 -14.00
N GLY A 272 -26.32 6.00 -14.65
CA GLY A 272 -27.69 6.44 -14.37
C GLY A 272 -27.94 6.78 -12.89
N TRP A 273 -28.83 6.05 -12.25
CA TRP A 273 -29.17 6.27 -10.83
C TRP A 273 -28.11 5.76 -9.84
N ILE A 274 -27.22 4.86 -10.26
CA ILE A 274 -26.07 4.43 -9.44
C ILE A 274 -25.11 5.62 -9.22
N GLY A 275 -24.99 6.52 -10.18
CA GLY A 275 -24.07 7.64 -10.13
C GLY A 275 -22.73 7.35 -10.83
N GLU A 276 -21.68 8.03 -10.46
CA GLU A 276 -20.34 7.68 -10.88
C GLU A 276 -19.93 6.37 -10.21
N THR A 277 -18.97 5.67 -10.81
CA THR A 277 -18.40 4.45 -10.25
C THR A 277 -17.02 4.78 -9.68
N SER A 278 -16.89 4.55 -8.39
CA SER A 278 -15.67 4.78 -7.63
C SER A 278 -15.11 3.46 -7.10
N THR A 279 -13.80 3.34 -7.06
CA THR A 279 -13.17 2.20 -6.40
C THR A 279 -13.16 2.43 -4.90
N GLU A 280 -13.65 1.45 -4.13
CA GLU A 280 -13.59 1.44 -2.68
C GLU A 280 -12.55 0.44 -2.16
N ILE A 281 -11.95 0.76 -1.01
CA ILE A 281 -10.99 -0.10 -0.32
C ILE A 281 -11.50 -0.38 1.10
N THR A 282 -11.38 -1.64 1.54
CA THR A 282 -11.79 -2.08 2.89
C THR A 282 -10.65 -2.69 3.69
N GLY A 283 -9.46 -2.86 3.10
CA GLY A 283 -8.26 -3.35 3.78
C GLY A 283 -7.26 -4.00 2.84
N ALA A 284 -6.06 -4.25 3.36
CA ALA A 284 -5.00 -4.95 2.66
C ALA A 284 -4.20 -5.86 3.62
N GLU A 285 -3.65 -6.97 3.09
CA GLU A 285 -2.88 -7.95 3.85
C GLU A 285 -1.66 -8.43 3.05
N ASP A 286 -0.52 -8.60 3.74
CA ASP A 286 0.59 -9.43 3.28
C ASP A 286 0.20 -10.91 3.40
N LEU A 287 0.25 -11.64 2.29
CA LEU A 287 -0.09 -13.07 2.26
C LEU A 287 1.07 -13.98 2.69
N HIS A 288 2.28 -13.44 2.81
CA HIS A 288 3.51 -14.17 3.09
C HIS A 288 4.37 -13.49 4.16
N LEU A 289 3.75 -13.07 5.29
CA LEU A 289 4.43 -12.36 6.37
C LEU A 289 5.73 -13.05 6.84
N THR A 290 5.74 -14.39 6.90
CA THR A 290 6.94 -15.13 7.32
C THR A 290 8.09 -14.97 6.33
N GLU A 291 7.82 -15.08 5.03
CA GLU A 291 8.79 -14.91 3.96
C GLU A 291 9.25 -13.44 3.89
N SER A 292 8.34 -12.50 4.04
CA SER A 292 8.61 -11.06 4.07
C SER A 292 9.58 -10.69 5.20
N LEU A 293 9.36 -11.21 6.40
CA LEU A 293 10.25 -10.98 7.54
C LEU A 293 11.60 -11.71 7.43
N GLN A 294 11.66 -12.82 6.70
CA GLN A 294 12.93 -13.52 6.44
C GLN A 294 13.80 -12.78 5.44
N SER A 295 13.21 -12.14 4.44
CA SER A 295 13.95 -11.37 3.43
C SER A 295 14.55 -10.10 3.98
N THR A 296 13.92 -9.48 4.99
CA THR A 296 14.46 -8.31 5.71
C THR A 296 15.52 -8.69 6.75
N ALA A 297 15.53 -9.94 7.21
CA ALA A 297 16.64 -10.46 7.99
C ALA A 297 17.83 -10.66 7.05
N ILE A 298 18.95 -9.99 7.28
CA ILE A 298 20.22 -10.19 6.55
C ILE A 298 20.62 -11.66 6.74
N SER A 299 20.09 -12.53 5.91
CA SER A 299 20.43 -13.95 5.84
C SER A 299 21.54 -14.10 4.81
N SER A 300 22.78 -13.75 5.19
CA SER A 300 23.93 -14.41 4.61
C SER A 300 24.55 -15.22 5.72
N PRO A 301 24.62 -16.55 5.60
CA PRO A 301 25.54 -17.31 6.42
C PRO A 301 26.92 -16.67 6.22
N ILE A 302 27.55 -16.26 7.29
CA ILE A 302 28.95 -15.88 7.23
C ILE A 302 29.67 -17.16 6.86
N ASP A 303 30.19 -17.23 5.64
CA ASP A 303 31.12 -18.27 5.26
C ASP A 303 32.38 -18.05 6.10
N ASP A 304 32.55 -18.84 7.16
CA ASP A 304 33.67 -18.74 8.09
C ASP A 304 35.03 -19.01 7.43
N ASN A 305 35.06 -19.29 6.13
CA ASN A 305 36.26 -19.64 5.37
C ASN A 305 36.79 -18.58 4.40
N ALA A 306 36.23 -17.36 4.35
CA ALA A 306 36.73 -16.33 3.44
C ALA A 306 36.89 -14.98 4.15
N ASP A 307 38.13 -14.55 4.17
CA ASP A 307 38.65 -13.20 4.38
C ASP A 307 38.65 -12.67 5.84
N HIS A 308 39.73 -12.06 6.21
CA HIS A 308 39.91 -11.32 7.46
C HIS A 308 38.90 -10.19 7.53
N ASN A 309 37.88 -10.35 8.38
CA ASN A 309 36.83 -9.34 8.57
C ASN A 309 37.12 -8.57 9.89
N ASP A 310 37.30 -7.27 9.77
CA ASP A 310 37.32 -6.39 10.94
C ASP A 310 35.92 -6.11 11.45
N ILE A 311 35.69 -6.33 12.74
CA ILE A 311 34.40 -6.14 13.39
C ILE A 311 34.43 -4.85 14.21
N TYR A 312 33.41 -4.00 14.05
CA TYR A 312 33.28 -2.72 14.74
C TYR A 312 31.97 -2.59 15.49
N SER A 313 31.95 -1.84 16.57
CA SER A 313 30.73 -1.35 17.22
C SER A 313 30.09 -0.22 16.41
N LEU A 314 28.85 0.16 16.73
CA LEU A 314 28.19 1.35 16.18
C LEU A 314 28.97 2.65 16.41
N SER A 315 29.79 2.70 17.50
CA SER A 315 30.65 3.83 17.82
C SER A 315 32.03 3.77 17.13
N GLY A 316 32.23 2.83 16.19
CA GLY A 316 33.46 2.70 15.40
C GLY A 316 34.63 2.00 16.11
N HIS A 317 34.41 1.43 17.29
CA HIS A 317 35.49 0.70 17.99
C HIS A 317 35.61 -0.72 17.44
N ARG A 318 36.84 -1.13 17.07
CA ARG A 318 37.17 -2.49 16.63
C ARG A 318 36.91 -3.48 17.75
N ARG A 319 36.33 -4.64 17.43
CA ARG A 319 36.03 -5.73 18.36
C ARG A 319 36.70 -7.02 17.91
N PRO A 320 37.12 -7.88 18.86
CA PRO A 320 37.74 -9.16 18.52
C PRO A 320 36.73 -10.22 18.03
N ALA A 321 35.44 -10.02 18.32
CA ALA A 321 34.34 -10.91 17.91
C ALA A 321 33.04 -10.17 17.82
N MET A 322 32.08 -10.74 17.08
CA MET A 322 30.71 -10.25 17.05
C MET A 322 30.05 -10.40 18.42
N VAL A 323 29.25 -9.42 18.79
CA VAL A 323 28.46 -9.44 20.03
C VAL A 323 26.98 -9.38 19.64
N ARG A 324 26.13 -9.86 20.55
CA ARG A 324 24.67 -9.75 20.41
C ARG A 324 24.27 -8.28 20.12
N GLY A 325 23.42 -8.10 19.12
CA GLY A 325 23.01 -6.79 18.61
C GLY A 325 23.72 -6.44 17.30
N LEU A 326 23.66 -5.16 16.91
CA LEU A 326 24.19 -4.66 15.65
C LEU A 326 25.73 -4.56 15.67
N ASN A 327 26.37 -5.22 14.71
CA ASN A 327 27.80 -5.17 14.45
C ASN A 327 28.05 -4.59 13.05
N ILE A 328 29.14 -3.87 12.87
CA ILE A 328 29.61 -3.39 11.57
C ILE A 328 30.81 -4.25 11.18
N ILE A 329 30.75 -4.89 10.01
CA ILE A 329 31.83 -5.71 9.48
C ILE A 329 32.44 -5.01 8.27
N ARG A 330 33.76 -4.93 8.23
CA ARG A 330 34.56 -4.43 7.10
C ARG A 330 35.47 -5.54 6.60
N ASN A 331 35.33 -5.91 5.30
CA ASN A 331 36.24 -6.88 4.69
C ASN A 331 37.54 -6.26 4.17
N ASP A 332 38.51 -7.09 3.72
CA ASP A 332 39.80 -6.65 3.20
C ASP A 332 39.69 -5.79 1.92
N ARG A 333 38.56 -5.82 1.23
CA ARG A 333 38.26 -4.97 0.06
C ARG A 333 37.71 -3.61 0.44
N GLY A 334 37.52 -3.36 1.75
CA GLY A 334 36.98 -2.10 2.28
C GLY A 334 35.46 -2.01 2.25
N GLU A 335 34.76 -3.07 1.85
CA GLU A 335 33.31 -3.14 1.86
C GLU A 335 32.81 -3.23 3.30
N VAL A 336 31.77 -2.47 3.61
CA VAL A 336 31.20 -2.38 4.96
C VAL A 336 29.77 -2.92 4.93
N ARG A 337 29.45 -3.81 5.87
CA ARG A 337 28.08 -4.32 6.06
C ARG A 337 27.66 -4.29 7.52
N LYS A 338 26.36 -4.16 7.77
CA LYS A 338 25.75 -4.25 9.10
C LYS A 338 25.27 -5.68 9.33
N VAL A 339 25.58 -6.26 10.48
CA VAL A 339 25.17 -7.62 10.87
C VAL A 339 24.54 -7.58 12.24
N VAL A 340 23.34 -8.14 12.37
CA VAL A 340 22.65 -8.30 13.65
C VAL A 340 22.87 -9.72 14.16
N VAL A 341 23.50 -9.85 15.33
CA VAL A 341 23.64 -11.11 16.05
C VAL A 341 22.55 -11.19 17.10
N ARG A 342 21.71 -12.19 17.01
CA ARG A 342 20.58 -12.45 17.95
C ARG A 342 21.01 -13.20 19.19
#